data_50f187ed65037d12b17b3c2a37c10c3b
#
_entry.id   50f187ed65037d12b17b3c2a37c10c3b
#
_cell.length_a   1.000
_cell.length_b   1.000
_cell.length_c   1.000
_cell.angle_alpha   90.00
_cell.angle_beta   90.00
_cell.angle_gamma   90.00
#
_symmetry.space_group_name_H-M   'P 1'
#
loop_
_entity.id
_entity.type
_entity.pdbx_description
1 polymer ?
#
loop_
_entity_poly.entity_id
_entity_poly.type
_entity_poly.pdbx_seq_one_letter_code
_entity_poly.pdbx_strand_id
1 'polypeptide(L)'
;DQDLLDAAGILEYEQVQVVDVDNGSRLTTYTIAGERGSGMICLNGAAARLVQPGDKVILMCYCTMTPEEATTFRPKVVFVDEKNHITKCMDYEKHGEIG
;
A
#
# COMPACT_ATOMS: atom_id res chain seq x y z
N ASP A 1 4.28 7.27 5.41
CA ASP A 1 3.97 8.67 5.06
C ASP A 1 2.46 8.86 5.02
N GLN A 2 1.95 9.82 5.83
CA GLN A 2 0.52 10.10 5.92
C GLN A 2 -0.09 10.48 4.56
N ASP A 3 0.67 11.15 3.70
CA ASP A 3 0.17 11.52 2.38
C ASP A 3 -0.13 10.29 1.52
N LEU A 4 0.66 9.23 1.66
CA LEU A 4 0.43 7.98 0.95
C LEU A 4 -0.83 7.29 1.48
N LEU A 5 -1.01 7.28 2.80
CA LEU A 5 -2.21 6.71 3.42
C LEU A 5 -3.46 7.45 2.95
N ASP A 6 -3.42 8.78 2.97
CA ASP A 6 -4.57 9.59 2.54
C ASP A 6 -4.90 9.35 1.07
N ALA A 7 -3.90 9.33 0.21
CA ALA A 7 -4.11 9.11 -1.23
C ALA A 7 -4.71 7.74 -1.52
N ALA A 8 -4.29 6.71 -0.77
CA ALA A 8 -4.80 5.36 -0.95
C ALA A 8 -6.12 5.12 -0.20
N GLY A 9 -6.56 6.05 0.63
CA GLY A 9 -7.76 5.89 1.44
C GLY A 9 -7.58 4.90 2.58
N ILE A 10 -6.36 4.72 3.06
CA ILE A 10 -6.01 3.81 4.16
C ILE A 10 -5.95 4.62 5.44
N LEU A 11 -6.61 4.14 6.49
CA LEU A 11 -6.63 4.80 7.78
C LEU A 11 -5.45 4.35 8.64
N GLU A 12 -5.03 5.21 9.57
CA GLU A 12 -4.07 4.81 10.59
C GLU A 12 -4.65 3.66 11.41
N TYR A 13 -3.80 2.69 11.76
CA TYR A 13 -4.15 1.45 12.47
C TYR A 13 -5.03 0.49 11.67
N GLU A 14 -5.26 0.75 10.41
CA GLU A 14 -5.97 -0.17 9.55
C GLU A 14 -5.09 -1.38 9.20
N GLN A 15 -5.71 -2.55 9.11
CA GLN A 15 -5.01 -3.77 8.70
C GLN A 15 -4.58 -3.65 7.25
N VAL A 16 -3.31 -3.97 7.00
CA VAL A 16 -2.75 -3.99 5.63
C VAL A 16 -2.02 -5.30 5.38
N GLN A 17 -2.01 -5.71 4.14
CA GLN A 17 -1.16 -6.77 3.65
C GLN A 17 0.00 -6.17 2.88
N VAL A 18 1.21 -6.63 3.19
CA VAL A 18 2.44 -6.18 2.55
C VAL A 18 3.01 -7.33 1.73
N VAL A 19 3.27 -7.08 0.46
CA VAL A 19 3.93 -8.04 -0.42
C VAL A 19 5.25 -7.46 -0.86
N ASP A 20 6.34 -8.23 -0.63
CA ASP A 20 7.67 -7.86 -1.09
C ASP A 20 7.86 -8.41 -2.50
N VAL A 21 8.01 -7.53 -3.48
CA VAL A 21 8.15 -7.91 -4.88
C VAL A 21 9.49 -8.60 -5.15
N ASP A 22 10.51 -8.25 -4.38
CA ASP A 22 11.87 -8.76 -4.61
C ASP A 22 12.07 -10.17 -4.09
N ASN A 23 11.46 -10.53 -2.96
CA ASN A 23 11.65 -11.86 -2.37
C ASN A 23 10.37 -12.71 -2.26
N GLY A 24 9.22 -12.14 -2.63
CA GLY A 24 7.94 -12.86 -2.61
C GLY A 24 7.31 -13.01 -1.22
N SER A 25 7.88 -12.43 -0.19
CA SER A 25 7.31 -12.49 1.15
C SER A 25 5.99 -11.72 1.22
N ARG A 26 5.07 -12.26 2.01
CA ARG A 26 3.75 -11.66 2.24
C ARG A 26 3.46 -11.68 3.72
N LEU A 27 3.05 -10.55 4.26
CA LEU A 27 2.72 -10.44 5.68
C LEU A 27 1.52 -9.54 5.89
N THR A 28 0.86 -9.74 7.02
CA THR A 28 -0.26 -8.90 7.45
C THR A 28 0.17 -8.11 8.66
N THR A 29 -0.07 -6.82 8.64
CA THR A 29 0.25 -5.91 9.74
C THR A 29 -0.78 -4.79 9.79
N TYR A 30 -0.46 -3.69 10.45
CA TYR A 30 -1.33 -2.51 10.49
C TYR A 30 -0.48 -1.25 10.26
N THR A 31 -1.15 -0.17 9.89
CA THR A 31 -0.49 1.08 9.55
C THR A 31 -0.23 1.94 10.78
N ILE A 32 0.87 2.69 10.72
CA ILE A 32 1.16 3.79 11.64
C ILE A 32 1.53 4.97 10.76
N ALA A 33 0.88 6.12 10.99
CA ALA A 33 1.13 7.30 10.19
C ALA A 33 2.53 7.87 10.47
N GLY A 34 3.27 8.14 9.41
CA GLY A 34 4.54 8.85 9.46
C GLY A 34 4.40 10.28 8.99
N GLU A 35 5.48 11.04 9.05
CA GLU A 35 5.50 12.45 8.66
C GLU A 35 5.07 12.64 7.20
N ARG A 36 4.19 13.61 6.97
CA ARG A 36 3.70 13.95 5.63
C ARG A 36 4.83 14.41 4.73
N GLY A 37 4.85 13.86 3.51
CA GLY A 37 5.84 14.23 2.50
C GLY A 37 7.22 13.64 2.73
N SER A 38 7.40 12.83 3.77
CA SER A 38 8.70 12.22 4.08
C SER A 38 9.09 11.10 3.12
N GLY A 39 8.11 10.49 2.45
CA GLY A 39 8.34 9.30 1.63
C GLY A 39 8.63 8.07 2.48
N MET A 40 8.35 8.12 3.77
CA MET A 40 8.69 7.03 4.67
C MET A 40 7.79 5.83 4.49
N ILE A 41 8.41 4.68 4.24
CA ILE A 41 7.80 3.35 4.35
C ILE A 41 8.73 2.56 5.26
N CYS A 42 8.29 2.33 6.47
CA CYS A 42 9.10 1.70 7.50
C CYS A 42 8.38 0.48 8.07
N LEU A 43 9.05 -0.67 8.06
CA LEU A 43 8.53 -1.88 8.65
C LEU A 43 9.31 -2.17 9.93
N ASN A 44 8.59 -2.27 11.04
CA ASN A 44 9.16 -2.46 12.35
C ASN A 44 8.92 -3.86 12.89
N GLY A 45 9.68 -4.24 13.94
CA GLY A 45 9.47 -5.49 14.64
C GLY A 45 9.73 -6.72 13.76
N ALA A 46 8.88 -7.72 13.89
CA ALA A 46 9.02 -8.98 13.15
C ALA A 46 8.91 -8.78 11.63
N ALA A 47 8.15 -7.82 11.17
CA ALA A 47 8.01 -7.51 9.74
C ALA A 47 9.33 -7.10 9.11
N ALA A 48 10.22 -6.47 9.86
CA ALA A 48 11.54 -6.04 9.38
C ALA A 48 12.45 -7.21 8.99
N ARG A 49 12.13 -8.43 9.42
CA ARG A 49 12.88 -9.62 9.03
C ARG A 49 12.56 -10.11 7.65
N LEU A 50 11.39 -9.76 7.12
CA LEU A 50 10.90 -10.24 5.84
C LEU A 50 11.15 -9.26 4.71
N VAL A 51 11.33 -7.98 5.03
CA VAL A 51 11.52 -6.91 4.05
C VAL A 51 12.79 -6.16 4.36
N GLN A 52 13.64 -6.00 3.36
CA GLN A 52 14.92 -5.31 3.50
C GLN A 52 14.85 -3.90 2.93
N PRO A 53 15.64 -2.94 3.47
CA PRO A 53 15.76 -1.62 2.85
C PRO A 53 16.13 -1.77 1.37
N GLY A 54 15.43 -1.01 0.52
CA GLY A 54 15.63 -1.08 -0.93
C GLY A 54 14.67 -2.02 -1.64
N ASP A 55 13.98 -2.90 -0.91
CA ASP A 55 12.98 -3.77 -1.51
C ASP A 55 11.78 -2.97 -1.98
N LYS A 56 11.19 -3.39 -3.10
CA LYS A 56 9.93 -2.86 -3.58
C LYS A 56 8.79 -3.64 -2.93
N VAL A 57 7.83 -2.92 -2.36
CA VAL A 57 6.67 -3.54 -1.72
C VAL A 57 5.37 -3.03 -2.31
N ILE A 58 4.34 -3.84 -2.19
CA ILE A 58 2.97 -3.45 -2.50
C ILE A 58 2.17 -3.54 -1.20
N LEU A 59 1.47 -2.47 -0.87
CA LEU A 59 0.62 -2.39 0.32
C LEU A 59 -0.84 -2.46 -0.13
N MET A 60 -1.61 -3.36 0.48
CA MET A 60 -2.99 -3.59 0.09
C MET A 60 -3.91 -3.60 1.30
N CYS A 61 -5.06 -2.95 1.15
CA CYS A 61 -6.18 -3.07 2.07
C CYS A 61 -7.34 -3.69 1.31
N TYR A 62 -8.18 -4.40 2.02
CA TYR A 62 -9.34 -5.08 1.47
C TYR A 62 -10.61 -4.59 2.16
N CYS A 63 -11.71 -4.67 1.46
CA CYS A 63 -13.01 -4.43 2.06
C CYS A 63 -13.97 -5.54 1.65
N THR A 64 -14.98 -5.75 2.48
CA THR A 64 -16.04 -6.72 2.19
C THR A 64 -17.26 -5.97 1.67
N MET A 65 -17.84 -6.46 0.60
CA MET A 65 -19.02 -5.85 0.02
C MET A 65 -19.89 -6.90 -0.67
N THR A 66 -21.13 -6.55 -0.93
CA THR A 66 -22.03 -7.41 -1.69
C THR A 66 -21.62 -7.41 -3.17
N PRO A 67 -21.99 -8.44 -3.94
CA PRO A 67 -21.74 -8.44 -5.39
C PRO A 67 -22.31 -7.20 -6.10
N GLU A 68 -23.46 -6.71 -5.63
CA GLU A 68 -24.08 -5.50 -6.19
C GLU A 68 -23.20 -4.27 -5.96
N GLU A 69 -22.73 -4.07 -4.75
CA GLU A 69 -21.81 -2.97 -4.42
C GLU A 69 -20.52 -3.06 -5.23
N ALA A 70 -20.03 -4.29 -5.44
CA ALA A 70 -18.79 -4.53 -6.17
C ALA A 70 -18.86 -4.11 -7.63
N THR A 71 -20.05 -4.09 -8.24
CA THR A 71 -20.19 -3.73 -9.66
C THR A 71 -19.81 -2.28 -9.94
N THR A 72 -19.94 -1.40 -8.96
CA THR A 72 -19.66 0.04 -9.10
C THR A 72 -18.45 0.48 -8.26
N PHE A 73 -17.88 -0.43 -7.48
CA PHE A 73 -16.72 -0.10 -6.65
C PHE A 73 -15.49 0.19 -7.50
N ARG A 74 -14.75 1.24 -7.13
CA ARG A 74 -13.51 1.64 -7.77
C ARG A 74 -12.37 1.60 -6.75
N PRO A 75 -11.43 0.66 -6.87
CA PRO A 75 -10.29 0.61 -5.97
C PRO A 75 -9.37 1.81 -6.20
N LYS A 76 -8.80 2.32 -5.12
CA LYS A 76 -7.79 3.37 -5.21
C LYS A 76 -6.42 2.74 -5.36
N VAL A 77 -5.69 3.16 -6.37
CA VAL A 77 -4.34 2.67 -6.65
C VAL A 77 -3.40 3.87 -6.72
N VAL A 78 -2.34 3.84 -5.92
CA VAL A 78 -1.36 4.91 -5.84
C VAL A 78 -0.02 4.37 -6.27
N PHE A 79 0.59 5.02 -7.27
CA PHE A 79 1.94 4.71 -7.73
C PHE A 79 2.90 5.75 -7.20
N VAL A 80 4.08 5.29 -6.84
CA VAL A 80 5.13 6.17 -6.29
C VAL A 80 6.42 6.00 -7.06
N ASP A 81 7.30 6.99 -6.93
CA ASP A 81 8.65 6.92 -7.46
C ASP A 81 9.61 6.28 -6.45
N GLU A 82 10.90 6.27 -6.76
CA GLU A 82 11.93 5.66 -5.93
C GLU A 82 12.10 6.33 -4.56
N LYS A 83 11.57 7.54 -4.40
CA LYS A 83 11.59 8.28 -3.12
C LYS A 83 10.24 8.20 -2.41
N ASN A 84 9.33 7.34 -2.90
CA ASN A 84 7.98 7.18 -2.39
C ASN A 84 7.13 8.44 -2.49
N HIS A 85 7.41 9.29 -3.48
CA HIS A 85 6.55 10.40 -3.81
C HIS A 85 5.51 9.95 -4.83
N ILE A 86 4.28 10.42 -4.67
CA ILE A 86 3.17 10.03 -5.54
C ILE A 86 3.41 10.53 -6.95
N THR A 87 3.37 9.62 -7.92
CA THR A 87 3.48 9.95 -9.33
C THR A 87 2.15 9.86 -10.06
N LYS A 88 1.24 9.02 -9.55
CA LYS A 88 -0.03 8.74 -10.24
C LYS A 88 -1.02 8.14 -9.25
N CYS A 89 -2.26 8.59 -9.33
CA CYS A 89 -3.38 8.00 -8.59
C CYS A 89 -4.42 7.54 -9.60
N MET A 90 -4.96 6.34 -9.39
CA MET A 90 -5.99 5.76 -10.24
C MET A 90 -7.13 5.25 -9.37
N ASP A 91 -8.31 5.13 -9.95
CA ASP A 91 -9.48 4.56 -9.30
C ASP A 91 -9.84 3.18 -9.88
N TYR A 92 -8.87 2.53 -10.54
CA TYR A 92 -9.00 1.17 -11.04
C TYR A 92 -7.61 0.59 -11.26
N GLU A 93 -7.54 -0.74 -11.33
CA GLU A 93 -6.30 -1.45 -11.60
C GLU A 93 -6.36 -2.06 -12.99
N LYS A 94 -5.36 -1.74 -13.83
CA LYS A 94 -5.27 -2.24 -15.18
C LYS A 94 -4.47 -3.53 -15.20
N HIS A 95 -4.95 -4.54 -15.95
CA HIS A 95 -4.26 -5.83 -16.06
C HIS A 95 -2.82 -5.67 -16.51
N GLY A 96 -1.91 -6.29 -15.77
CA GLY A 96 -0.48 -6.26 -16.08
C GLY A 96 0.25 -4.98 -15.65
N GLU A 97 -0.44 -4.00 -15.09
CA GLU A 97 0.18 -2.78 -14.60
C GLU A 97 0.69 -2.99 -13.16
N ILE A 98 1.98 -2.72 -12.94
CA ILE A 98 2.64 -2.85 -11.65
C ILE A 98 3.23 -1.49 -11.28
N GLY A 99 2.93 -1.04 -10.06
CA GLY A 99 3.37 0.26 -9.54
C GLY A 99 4.84 0.40 -9.26
#